data_77e34295759ad09919499926cbb6a15a
#
_entry.id   77e34295759ad09919499926cbb6a15a
#
_cell.length_a   1.000
_cell.length_b   1.000
_cell.length_c   1.000
_cell.angle_alpha   90.00
_cell.angle_beta   90.00
_cell.angle_gamma   90.00
#
_symmetry.space_group_name_H-M   'P 1'
#
loop_
_entity.id
_entity.type
_entity.pdbx_description
1 polymer ?
#
loop_
_entity_poly.entity_id
_entity_poly.type
_entity_poly.pdbx_seq_one_letter_code
_entity_poly.pdbx_strand_id
1 'polypeptide(L)'
;KEQWLAEAHFLIAYYHFALLRKYGPIPVVTEYVPQSTPSSDFGGRYHYDYCVNWIAYQLDLAAQNLPPTREGTEWGRATSTMAKALKARVLMYAASPLWNGQFPFSSWKNKVNTPGDKDFFVGDDAKYKESIGRDDYGIELVSSSYNEKKWERAMEACQKALDFALNEGGCRLYGTEASDMTL
;
A
#
# COMPACT_ATOMS: atom_id res chain seq x y z
N LYS A 1 -11.21 -10.53 -18.37
CA LYS A 1 -10.38 -11.34 -17.46
C LYS A 1 -9.35 -10.47 -16.73
N GLU A 2 -8.63 -9.60 -17.42
CA GLU A 2 -7.57 -8.74 -16.84
C GLU A 2 -8.11 -7.76 -15.79
N GLN A 3 -9.26 -7.13 -16.05
CA GLN A 3 -9.89 -6.24 -15.07
C GLN A 3 -10.29 -6.95 -13.78
N TRP A 4 -10.80 -8.19 -13.85
CA TRP A 4 -11.14 -8.95 -12.65
C TRP A 4 -9.91 -9.33 -11.83
N LEU A 5 -8.80 -9.63 -12.50
CA LEU A 5 -7.53 -9.85 -11.83
C LEU A 5 -7.03 -8.57 -11.15
N ALA A 6 -7.16 -7.43 -11.83
CA ALA A 6 -6.80 -6.13 -11.28
C ALA A 6 -7.68 -5.74 -10.06
N GLU A 7 -8.98 -6.04 -10.08
CA GLU A 7 -9.85 -5.88 -8.91
C GLU A 7 -9.43 -6.79 -7.75
N ALA A 8 -9.02 -8.01 -8.04
CA ALA A 8 -8.49 -8.91 -7.01
C ALA A 8 -7.20 -8.34 -6.39
N HIS A 9 -6.28 -7.82 -7.18
CA HIS A 9 -5.08 -7.13 -6.67
C HIS A 9 -5.45 -5.93 -5.78
N PHE A 10 -6.43 -5.13 -6.19
CA PHE A 10 -6.91 -4.01 -5.38
C PHE A 10 -7.47 -4.48 -4.04
N LEU A 11 -8.34 -5.50 -4.02
CA LEU A 11 -8.94 -6.03 -2.80
C LEU A 11 -7.90 -6.66 -1.87
N ILE A 12 -6.95 -7.41 -2.42
CA ILE A 12 -5.82 -7.96 -1.67
C ILE A 12 -5.06 -6.83 -0.96
N ALA A 13 -4.68 -5.78 -1.69
CA ALA A 13 -3.99 -4.63 -1.13
C ALA A 13 -4.83 -3.92 -0.06
N TYR A 14 -6.10 -3.70 -0.31
CA TYR A 14 -7.02 -3.03 0.60
C TYR A 14 -7.15 -3.77 1.94
N TYR A 15 -7.36 -5.08 1.90
CA TYR A 15 -7.49 -5.88 3.13
C TYR A 15 -6.17 -6.00 3.90
N HIS A 16 -5.03 -6.16 3.21
CA HIS A 16 -3.72 -6.13 3.88
C HIS A 16 -3.44 -4.77 4.51
N PHE A 17 -3.81 -3.66 3.87
CA PHE A 17 -3.68 -2.34 4.48
C PHE A 17 -4.60 -2.16 5.69
N ALA A 18 -5.82 -2.68 5.64
CA ALA A 18 -6.72 -2.67 6.79
C ALA A 18 -6.14 -3.44 7.99
N LEU A 19 -5.51 -4.58 7.73
CA LEU A 19 -4.79 -5.37 8.75
C LEU A 19 -3.55 -4.62 9.26
N LEU A 20 -2.74 -4.06 8.35
CA LEU A 20 -1.53 -3.31 8.69
C LEU A 20 -1.82 -2.13 9.62
N ARG A 21 -2.94 -1.40 9.39
CA ARG A 21 -3.36 -0.29 10.25
C ARG A 21 -3.76 -0.74 11.66
N LYS A 22 -4.35 -1.93 11.79
CA LYS A 22 -4.83 -2.45 13.08
C LYS A 22 -3.74 -3.14 13.89
N TYR A 23 -2.89 -3.89 13.23
CA TYR A 23 -1.97 -4.83 13.88
C TYR A 23 -0.49 -4.48 13.69
N GLY A 24 -0.18 -3.41 12.94
CA GLY A 24 1.19 -3.11 12.53
C GLY A 24 1.72 -4.15 11.56
N PRO A 25 2.99 -4.59 11.69
CA PRO A 25 3.55 -5.67 10.89
C PRO A 25 2.67 -6.91 10.87
N ILE A 26 2.43 -7.47 9.69
CA ILE A 26 1.53 -8.60 9.45
C ILE A 26 2.21 -9.70 8.63
N PRO A 27 1.73 -10.94 8.71
CA PRO A 27 2.03 -11.93 7.68
C PRO A 27 1.47 -11.47 6.33
N VAL A 28 2.24 -11.63 5.27
CA VAL A 28 1.79 -11.38 3.89
C VAL A 28 1.32 -12.71 3.31
N VAL A 29 0.03 -12.80 3.01
CA VAL A 29 -0.59 -14.02 2.48
C VAL A 29 -0.68 -13.91 0.97
N THR A 30 0.09 -14.76 0.25
CA THR A 30 0.18 -14.77 -1.21
C THR A 30 -0.56 -15.95 -1.84
N GLU A 31 -0.90 -16.95 -1.04
CA GLU A 31 -1.53 -18.20 -1.48
C GLU A 31 -2.69 -18.58 -0.56
N TYR A 32 -3.55 -19.45 -1.04
CA TYR A 32 -4.63 -20.00 -0.22
C TYR A 32 -4.06 -20.84 0.93
N VAL A 33 -4.45 -20.51 2.14
CA VAL A 33 -4.09 -21.25 3.35
C VAL A 33 -5.29 -22.08 3.78
N PRO A 34 -5.22 -23.43 3.72
CA PRO A 34 -6.29 -24.30 4.19
C PRO A 34 -6.63 -24.07 5.67
N GLN A 35 -7.90 -24.17 6.03
CA GLN A 35 -8.34 -24.01 7.43
C GLN A 35 -7.71 -25.06 8.37
N SER A 36 -7.30 -26.21 7.84
CA SER A 36 -6.64 -27.27 8.59
C SER A 36 -5.15 -27.07 8.82
N THR A 37 -4.58 -25.95 8.30
CA THR A 37 -3.15 -25.67 8.43
C THR A 37 -2.79 -25.47 9.91
N PRO A 38 -1.80 -26.22 10.45
CA PRO A 38 -1.34 -26.05 11.82
C PRO A 38 -0.81 -24.64 12.07
N SER A 39 -0.98 -24.09 13.27
CA SER A 39 -0.48 -22.77 13.63
C SER A 39 1.03 -22.63 13.54
N SER A 40 1.78 -23.75 13.64
CA SER A 40 3.23 -23.81 13.42
C SER A 40 3.66 -23.47 12.00
N ASP A 41 2.76 -23.68 11.03
CA ASP A 41 3.06 -23.53 9.60
C ASP A 41 2.65 -22.13 9.08
N PHE A 42 2.01 -21.32 9.93
CA PHE A 42 1.79 -19.92 9.61
C PHE A 42 3.11 -19.16 9.66
N GLY A 43 3.43 -18.47 8.59
CA GLY A 43 4.59 -17.58 8.53
C GLY A 43 4.55 -16.49 9.62
N GLY A 44 5.72 -16.02 10.02
CA GLY A 44 5.83 -14.87 10.92
C GLY A 44 5.38 -13.56 10.27
N ARG A 45 5.39 -12.51 11.07
CA ARG A 45 5.14 -11.15 10.57
C ARG A 45 6.34 -10.69 9.73
N TYR A 46 6.06 -9.96 8.67
CA TYR A 46 7.10 -9.28 7.90
C TYR A 46 7.38 -7.90 8.48
N HIS A 47 8.56 -7.35 8.18
CA HIS A 47 8.87 -5.96 8.50
C HIS A 47 7.81 -5.01 7.96
N TYR A 48 7.50 -3.94 8.70
CA TYR A 48 6.45 -2.98 8.32
C TYR A 48 6.64 -2.43 6.90
N ASP A 49 7.86 -2.02 6.58
CA ASP A 49 8.17 -1.46 5.27
C ASP A 49 8.07 -2.50 4.14
N TYR A 50 8.36 -3.76 4.43
CA TYR A 50 8.11 -4.85 3.49
C TYR A 50 6.61 -4.98 3.18
N CYS A 51 5.76 -4.96 4.21
CA CYS A 51 4.31 -5.00 4.03
C CYS A 51 3.81 -3.81 3.20
N VAL A 52 4.33 -2.62 3.49
CA VAL A 52 4.02 -1.39 2.73
C VAL A 52 4.41 -1.51 1.27
N ASN A 53 5.63 -1.99 0.99
CA ASN A 53 6.13 -2.14 -0.38
C ASN A 53 5.32 -3.16 -1.16
N TRP A 54 4.98 -4.29 -0.52
CA TRP A 54 4.14 -5.30 -1.14
C TRP A 54 2.72 -4.80 -1.44
N ILE A 55 2.10 -4.07 -0.50
CA ILE A 55 0.77 -3.45 -0.71
C ILE A 55 0.83 -2.43 -1.85
N ALA A 56 1.85 -1.57 -1.87
CA ALA A 56 2.04 -0.59 -2.95
C ALA A 56 2.20 -1.27 -4.31
N TYR A 57 2.95 -2.37 -4.38
CA TYR A 57 3.11 -3.19 -5.58
C TYR A 57 1.77 -3.78 -6.06
N GLN A 58 0.95 -4.34 -5.16
CA GLN A 58 -0.37 -4.85 -5.52
C GLN A 58 -1.28 -3.74 -6.09
N LEU A 59 -1.19 -2.52 -5.54
CA LEU A 59 -1.94 -1.36 -6.04
C LEU A 59 -1.45 -0.89 -7.41
N ASP A 60 -0.16 -0.99 -7.69
CA ASP A 60 0.39 -0.71 -9.02
C ASP A 60 -0.10 -1.71 -10.05
N LEU A 61 -0.11 -3.01 -9.72
CA LEU A 61 -0.69 -4.05 -10.59
C LEU A 61 -2.18 -3.81 -10.86
N ALA A 62 -2.91 -3.42 -9.83
CA ALA A 62 -4.32 -3.07 -9.96
C ALA A 62 -4.52 -1.87 -10.91
N ALA A 63 -3.76 -0.80 -10.70
CA ALA A 63 -3.91 0.44 -11.47
C ALA A 63 -3.61 0.28 -12.98
N GLN A 64 -2.85 -0.74 -13.39
CA GLN A 64 -2.51 -0.97 -14.79
C GLN A 64 -3.70 -1.38 -15.65
N ASN A 65 -4.64 -2.13 -15.09
CA ASN A 65 -5.73 -2.75 -15.86
C ASN A 65 -7.14 -2.35 -15.36
N LEU A 66 -7.23 -1.49 -14.33
CA LEU A 66 -8.50 -0.90 -13.90
C LEU A 66 -8.82 0.33 -14.75
N PRO A 67 -10.10 0.57 -15.08
CA PRO A 67 -10.50 1.83 -15.71
C PRO A 67 -10.38 2.99 -14.70
N PRO A 68 -10.19 4.24 -15.17
CA PRO A 68 -10.10 5.40 -14.29
C PRO A 68 -11.41 5.72 -13.56
N THR A 69 -12.54 5.42 -14.19
CA THR A 69 -13.91 5.64 -13.66
C THR A 69 -14.80 4.44 -13.91
N ARG A 70 -15.92 4.38 -13.21
CA ARG A 70 -16.98 3.39 -13.42
C ARG A 70 -18.33 4.10 -13.45
N GLU A 71 -19.24 3.61 -14.28
CA GLU A 71 -20.58 4.18 -14.47
C GLU A 71 -21.64 3.09 -14.41
N GLY A 72 -22.90 3.53 -14.26
CA GLY A 72 -24.07 2.67 -14.31
C GLY A 72 -24.03 1.55 -13.25
N THR A 73 -24.21 0.32 -13.69
CA THR A 73 -24.26 -0.87 -12.83
C THR A 73 -22.91 -1.26 -12.22
N GLU A 74 -21.81 -0.68 -12.70
CA GLU A 74 -20.47 -0.92 -12.18
C GLU A 74 -20.03 0.11 -11.13
N TRP A 75 -20.91 1.04 -10.79
CA TRP A 75 -20.65 2.04 -9.76
C TRP A 75 -20.27 1.36 -8.42
N GLY A 76 -19.18 1.83 -7.81
CA GLY A 76 -18.66 1.27 -6.56
C GLY A 76 -17.60 0.15 -6.72
N ARG A 77 -17.37 -0.34 -7.94
CA ARG A 77 -16.25 -1.25 -8.21
C ARG A 77 -14.92 -0.48 -8.25
N ALA A 78 -13.81 -1.20 -8.00
CA ALA A 78 -12.48 -0.60 -7.97
C ALA A 78 -12.11 0.10 -9.29
N THR A 79 -11.40 1.22 -9.17
CA THR A 79 -10.88 2.02 -10.29
C THR A 79 -9.38 2.25 -10.11
N SER A 80 -8.67 2.61 -11.18
CA SER A 80 -7.26 2.98 -11.11
C SER A 80 -7.06 4.27 -10.30
N THR A 81 -8.04 5.20 -10.31
CA THR A 81 -8.05 6.38 -9.45
C THR A 81 -8.05 5.99 -7.97
N MET A 82 -8.92 5.03 -7.59
CA MET A 82 -8.95 4.51 -6.21
C MET A 82 -7.65 3.80 -5.83
N ALA A 83 -7.07 3.01 -6.73
CA ALA A 83 -5.81 2.30 -6.47
C ALA A 83 -4.65 3.28 -6.23
N LYS A 84 -4.52 4.32 -7.05
CA LYS A 84 -3.49 5.36 -6.87
C LYS A 84 -3.71 6.17 -5.59
N ALA A 85 -4.93 6.55 -5.28
CA ALA A 85 -5.26 7.28 -4.05
C ALA A 85 -4.99 6.42 -2.79
N LEU A 86 -5.32 5.13 -2.85
CA LEU A 86 -5.03 4.21 -1.75
C LEU A 86 -3.52 4.01 -1.57
N LYS A 87 -2.73 3.89 -2.65
CA LYS A 87 -1.27 3.82 -2.60
C LYS A 87 -0.69 5.05 -1.91
N ALA A 88 -1.11 6.24 -2.29
CA ALA A 88 -0.69 7.50 -1.65
C ALA A 88 -0.96 7.46 -0.13
N ARG A 89 -2.16 7.01 0.27
CA ARG A 89 -2.53 6.87 1.67
C ARG A 89 -1.65 5.87 2.43
N VAL A 90 -1.37 4.71 1.85
CA VAL A 90 -0.48 3.69 2.43
C VAL A 90 0.91 4.26 2.69
N LEU A 91 1.46 4.98 1.72
CA LEU A 91 2.80 5.57 1.82
C LEU A 91 2.86 6.72 2.82
N MET A 92 1.80 7.55 2.94
CA MET A 92 1.70 8.55 3.99
C MET A 92 1.67 7.94 5.40
N TYR A 93 0.96 6.82 5.57
CA TYR A 93 0.97 6.07 6.82
C TYR A 93 2.38 5.59 7.17
N ALA A 94 3.11 5.04 6.21
CA ALA A 94 4.47 4.55 6.39
C ALA A 94 5.48 5.67 6.70
N ALA A 95 5.24 6.87 6.20
CA ALA A 95 6.07 8.05 6.46
C ALA A 95 5.77 8.70 7.82
N SER A 96 4.62 8.40 8.44
CA SER A 96 4.22 9.00 9.73
C SER A 96 5.24 8.70 10.84
N PRO A 97 5.39 9.58 11.83
CA PRO A 97 6.40 9.43 12.89
C PRO A 97 6.37 8.06 13.57
N LEU A 98 5.19 7.49 13.81
CA LEU A 98 5.05 6.17 14.44
C LEU A 98 5.82 5.07 13.71
N TRP A 99 5.78 5.07 12.36
CA TRP A 99 6.40 4.05 11.51
C TRP A 99 7.71 4.51 10.87
N ASN A 100 8.18 5.70 11.27
CA ASN A 100 9.39 6.32 10.73
C ASN A 100 10.27 6.86 11.86
N GLY A 101 10.82 5.96 12.64
CA GLY A 101 11.83 6.23 13.66
C GLY A 101 11.33 6.57 15.06
N GLN A 102 10.00 6.68 15.30
CA GLN A 102 9.45 6.98 16.63
C GLN A 102 8.57 5.86 17.20
N PHE A 103 8.81 4.63 16.76
CA PHE A 103 8.07 3.48 17.31
C PHE A 103 8.48 3.24 18.77
N PRO A 104 7.51 3.18 19.72
CA PRO A 104 7.84 3.22 21.15
C PRO A 104 8.41 1.90 21.71
N PHE A 105 8.35 0.82 20.94
CA PHE A 105 8.78 -0.51 21.39
C PHE A 105 10.05 -0.94 20.67
N SER A 106 11.21 -0.61 21.21
CA SER A 106 12.54 -0.84 20.62
C SER A 106 12.96 -2.32 20.46
N SER A 107 12.18 -3.25 21.03
CA SER A 107 12.51 -4.69 21.02
C SER A 107 11.47 -5.55 20.28
N TRP A 108 10.63 -4.96 19.47
CA TRP A 108 9.64 -5.72 18.71
C TRP A 108 10.30 -6.45 17.55
N LYS A 109 10.70 -7.67 17.83
CA LYS A 109 11.38 -8.54 16.88
C LYS A 109 10.52 -9.73 16.51
N ASN A 110 10.64 -10.17 15.28
CA ASN A 110 10.04 -11.42 14.84
C ASN A 110 10.77 -12.60 15.49
N LYS A 111 10.02 -13.55 16.04
CA LYS A 111 10.58 -14.78 16.62
C LYS A 111 10.80 -15.88 15.58
N VAL A 112 10.23 -15.72 14.40
CA VAL A 112 10.31 -16.65 13.28
C VAL A 112 11.06 -15.96 12.16
N ASN A 113 12.07 -16.63 11.60
CA ASN A 113 12.78 -16.11 10.45
C ASN A 113 11.86 -16.13 9.23
N THR A 114 11.37 -14.93 8.86
CA THR A 114 10.49 -14.74 7.71
C THR A 114 11.34 -14.18 6.58
N PRO A 115 11.58 -14.91 5.49
CA PRO A 115 12.37 -14.42 4.38
C PRO A 115 11.68 -13.22 3.74
N GLY A 116 12.26 -12.05 3.92
CA GLY A 116 11.80 -10.79 3.36
C GLY A 116 12.72 -10.28 2.25
N ASP A 117 13.20 -11.18 1.41
CA ASP A 117 14.20 -10.94 0.39
C ASP A 117 13.66 -10.40 -0.95
N LYS A 118 12.33 -10.38 -1.12
CA LYS A 118 11.71 -9.90 -2.36
C LYS A 118 11.56 -8.39 -2.37
N ASP A 119 11.92 -7.86 -3.49
CA ASP A 119 11.91 -6.45 -3.79
C ASP A 119 10.64 -6.10 -4.56
N PHE A 120 9.79 -5.28 -3.99
CA PHE A 120 8.55 -4.82 -4.62
C PHE A 120 8.61 -3.36 -5.07
N PHE A 121 9.79 -2.83 -5.29
CA PHE A 121 9.96 -1.49 -5.84
C PHE A 121 9.91 -1.55 -7.36
N VAL A 122 8.82 -1.10 -7.97
CA VAL A 122 8.58 -1.12 -9.40
C VAL A 122 8.33 0.29 -9.95
N GLY A 123 8.61 0.50 -11.22
CA GLY A 123 8.39 1.77 -11.89
C GLY A 123 9.10 2.93 -11.18
N ASP A 124 8.36 3.99 -10.90
CA ASP A 124 8.88 5.19 -10.24
C ASP A 124 9.35 4.96 -8.80
N ASP A 125 8.89 3.89 -8.17
CA ASP A 125 9.30 3.55 -6.81
C ASP A 125 10.69 2.91 -6.74
N ALA A 126 11.24 2.45 -7.87
CA ALA A 126 12.53 1.77 -7.91
C ALA A 126 13.68 2.60 -7.30
N LYS A 127 13.60 3.93 -7.41
CA LYS A 127 14.60 4.86 -6.84
C LYS A 127 14.61 4.90 -5.30
N TYR A 128 13.56 4.41 -4.63
CA TYR A 128 13.46 4.43 -3.17
C TYR A 128 13.94 3.15 -2.50
N LYS A 129 14.26 2.13 -3.27
CA LYS A 129 14.65 0.80 -2.81
C LYS A 129 15.69 0.81 -1.70
N GLU A 130 16.80 1.51 -1.91
CA GLU A 130 17.91 1.57 -0.95
C GLU A 130 17.63 2.50 0.22
N SER A 131 16.65 3.42 0.07
CA SER A 131 16.31 4.45 1.06
C SER A 131 15.39 3.94 2.18
N ILE A 132 14.77 2.79 2.03
CA ILE A 132 13.71 2.31 2.94
C ILE A 132 14.16 1.14 3.82
N GLY A 133 15.46 0.86 3.89
CA GLY A 133 15.99 -0.15 4.81
C GLY A 133 15.60 -1.58 4.45
N ARG A 134 16.18 -2.11 3.40
CA ARG A 134 15.95 -3.47 2.93
C ARG A 134 16.50 -4.54 3.87
N ASP A 135 17.60 -4.22 4.51
CA ASP A 135 18.40 -5.16 5.32
C ASP A 135 17.74 -5.51 6.66
N ASP A 136 16.71 -4.73 7.06
CA ASP A 136 15.95 -4.95 8.30
C ASP A 136 14.86 -6.02 8.17
N TYR A 137 14.64 -6.56 6.98
CA TYR A 137 13.62 -7.56 6.74
C TYR A 137 13.98 -8.90 7.40
N GLY A 138 13.04 -9.43 8.16
CA GLY A 138 13.15 -10.74 8.80
C GLY A 138 13.79 -10.73 10.20
N ILE A 139 14.40 -9.63 10.63
CA ILE A 139 15.01 -9.48 11.96
C ILE A 139 14.19 -8.56 12.85
N GLU A 140 13.99 -7.32 12.42
CA GLU A 140 13.16 -6.34 13.09
C GLU A 140 11.80 -6.21 12.41
N LEU A 141 10.80 -5.79 13.16
CA LEU A 141 9.45 -5.58 12.62
C LEU A 141 9.19 -4.14 12.23
N VAL A 142 9.92 -3.19 12.80
CA VAL A 142 9.79 -1.76 12.54
C VAL A 142 11.18 -1.11 12.60
N SER A 143 11.46 -0.24 11.65
CA SER A 143 12.72 0.51 11.64
C SER A 143 12.76 1.52 12.79
N SER A 144 13.88 1.54 13.52
CA SER A 144 14.15 2.47 14.62
C SER A 144 14.72 3.81 14.15
N SER A 145 15.06 3.95 12.88
CA SER A 145 15.65 5.16 12.30
C SER A 145 14.68 5.95 11.45
N TYR A 146 14.76 7.29 11.53
CA TYR A 146 14.04 8.17 10.64
C TYR A 146 14.61 8.12 9.22
N ASN A 147 13.71 8.07 8.24
CA ASN A 147 14.06 8.10 6.81
C ASN A 147 13.22 9.14 6.07
N GLU A 148 13.86 10.22 5.65
CA GLU A 148 13.22 11.32 4.90
C GLU A 148 12.62 10.84 3.55
N LYS A 149 13.24 9.86 2.93
CA LYS A 149 12.79 9.31 1.64
C LYS A 149 11.38 8.71 1.68
N LYS A 150 10.89 8.31 2.85
CA LYS A 150 9.49 7.88 3.02
C LYS A 150 8.52 9.03 2.75
N TRP A 151 8.84 10.25 3.19
CA TRP A 151 8.03 11.44 2.93
C TRP A 151 8.11 11.88 1.47
N GLU A 152 9.30 11.84 0.86
CA GLU A 152 9.46 12.14 -0.57
C GLU A 152 8.60 11.19 -1.42
N ARG A 153 8.67 9.89 -1.15
CA ARG A 153 7.87 8.87 -1.84
C ARG A 153 6.37 9.09 -1.65
N ALA A 154 5.95 9.40 -0.42
CA ALA A 154 4.55 9.69 -0.12
C ALA A 154 4.06 10.93 -0.88
N MET A 155 4.84 12.02 -0.87
CA MET A 155 4.54 13.25 -1.61
C MET A 155 4.37 12.99 -3.11
N GLU A 156 5.31 12.27 -3.73
CA GLU A 156 5.23 11.93 -5.15
C GLU A 156 4.01 11.08 -5.48
N ALA A 157 3.69 10.10 -4.62
CA ALA A 157 2.51 9.29 -4.81
C ALA A 157 1.21 10.09 -4.68
N CYS A 158 1.15 11.05 -3.74
CA CYS A 158 0.03 11.97 -3.61
C CYS A 158 -0.13 12.85 -4.85
N GLN A 159 0.96 13.43 -5.35
CA GLN A 159 0.94 14.26 -6.56
C GLN A 159 0.45 13.47 -7.77
N LYS A 160 1.00 12.27 -8.00
CA LYS A 160 0.58 11.39 -9.10
C LYS A 160 -0.88 10.94 -8.99
N ALA A 161 -1.36 10.68 -7.77
CA ALA A 161 -2.75 10.31 -7.54
C ALA A 161 -3.69 11.49 -7.83
N LEU A 162 -3.31 12.69 -7.41
CA LEU A 162 -4.08 13.92 -7.67
C LEU A 162 -4.12 14.24 -9.17
N ASP A 163 -2.98 14.26 -9.83
CA ASP A 163 -2.88 14.54 -11.27
C ASP A 163 -3.71 13.55 -12.08
N PHE A 164 -3.64 12.27 -11.73
CA PHE A 164 -4.42 11.24 -12.39
C PHE A 164 -5.93 11.40 -12.14
N ALA A 165 -6.31 11.69 -10.89
CA ALA A 165 -7.72 11.90 -10.53
C ALA A 165 -8.34 13.09 -11.29
N LEU A 166 -7.61 14.16 -11.46
CA LEU A 166 -8.08 15.37 -12.16
C LEU A 166 -8.12 15.16 -13.69
N ASN A 167 -7.08 14.55 -14.26
CA ASN A 167 -6.94 14.47 -15.72
C ASN A 167 -7.64 13.24 -16.32
N GLU A 168 -7.58 12.09 -15.65
CA GLU A 168 -8.10 10.81 -16.17
C GLU A 168 -9.36 10.35 -15.41
N GLY A 169 -9.42 10.62 -14.11
CA GLY A 169 -10.52 10.22 -13.23
C GLY A 169 -11.71 11.15 -13.27
N GLY A 170 -11.61 12.31 -13.93
CA GLY A 170 -12.69 13.31 -13.99
C GLY A 170 -13.12 13.84 -12.62
N CYS A 171 -12.28 13.66 -11.59
CA CYS A 171 -12.57 14.10 -10.23
C CYS A 171 -12.35 15.61 -10.10
N ARG A 172 -13.23 16.25 -9.33
CA ARG A 172 -13.08 17.67 -8.97
C ARG A 172 -13.65 17.92 -7.58
N LEU A 173 -13.26 19.01 -6.97
CA LEU A 173 -13.90 19.44 -5.72
C LEU A 173 -15.28 20.04 -6.03
N TYR A 174 -16.28 19.63 -5.26
CA TYR A 174 -17.61 20.21 -5.38
C TYR A 174 -17.58 21.70 -4.98
N GLY A 175 -18.31 22.55 -5.72
CA GLY A 175 -18.38 23.98 -5.44
C GLY A 175 -17.20 24.81 -5.95
N THR A 176 -16.29 24.25 -6.75
CA THR A 176 -15.19 24.99 -7.39
C THR A 176 -15.62 25.76 -8.64
N GLU A 177 -16.73 25.35 -9.26
CA GLU A 177 -17.35 26.00 -10.41
C GLU A 177 -18.59 26.79 -9.99
N ALA A 178 -18.86 27.92 -10.65
CA ALA A 178 -20.03 28.75 -10.35
C ALA A 178 -21.37 27.98 -10.53
N SER A 179 -21.38 26.99 -11.44
CA SER A 179 -22.51 26.10 -11.67
C SER A 179 -22.79 25.14 -10.51
N ASP A 180 -21.80 24.84 -9.69
CA ASP A 180 -21.91 23.93 -8.55
C ASP A 180 -22.51 24.63 -7.33
N MET A 181 -22.57 25.97 -7.34
CA MET A 181 -23.05 26.79 -6.22
C MET A 181 -24.55 27.16 -6.36
N THR A 182 -25.17 26.81 -7.46
CA THR A 182 -26.61 26.98 -7.67
C THR A 182 -27.36 25.69 -7.34
N LEU A 183 -27.79 25.57 -6.11
CA LEU A 183 -28.86 24.66 -5.67
C LEU A 183 -30.18 25.42 -5.63
#